data_2136c2240c929371aac17ca4fca49cd4
#
_entry.id   2136c2240c929371aac17ca4fca49cd4
#
_cell.length_a   1.000
_cell.length_b   1.000
_cell.length_c   1.000
_cell.angle_alpha   90.00
_cell.angle_beta   90.00
_cell.angle_gamma   90.00
#
_symmetry.space_group_name_H-M   'P 1'
#
loop_
_entity.id
_entity.type
_entity.pdbx_description
1 polymer ?
#
loop_
_entity_poly.entity_id
_entity_poly.type
_entity_poly.pdbx_seq_one_letter_code
_entity_poly.pdbx_strand_id
1 'polypeptide(L)'
;MFRRLLLSEFPLLSGEQVALLERHFALVSRWNQKINLTRIQSLEEAVRLHYCESLFLGQVLPLGQLRIVDVGSGAGFPGIPVAVLRSDCAVDLVESHQRKAVFLREATRDLPNVRVFAKRAASLASSYDWMIARAIRPADVLSLALAPNVALLTSAQQASNLVGPYQIEKVPWGEQRVLVVGEVPRGTC
;
A
#
# COMPACT_ATOMS: atom_id res chain seq x y z
N MET A 1 -5.76 13.93 -17.47
CA MET A 1 -6.32 12.58 -17.70
C MET A 1 -6.31 11.74 -16.42
N PHE A 2 -5.20 11.67 -15.67
CA PHE A 2 -5.09 10.98 -14.38
C PHE A 2 -6.21 11.37 -13.39
N ARG A 3 -6.33 12.68 -13.08
CA ARG A 3 -7.37 13.25 -12.19
C ARG A 3 -8.79 12.81 -12.54
N ARG A 4 -9.15 12.84 -13.83
CA ARG A 4 -10.49 12.46 -14.28
C ARG A 4 -10.79 10.97 -14.02
N LEU A 5 -9.81 10.10 -14.32
CA LEU A 5 -9.93 8.67 -14.07
C LEU A 5 -9.98 8.35 -12.57
N LEU A 6 -9.17 9.05 -11.76
CA LEU A 6 -9.16 8.84 -10.32
C LEU A 6 -10.48 9.29 -9.68
N LEU A 7 -10.97 10.48 -10.05
CA LEU A 7 -12.22 11.03 -9.51
C LEU A 7 -13.48 10.32 -10.02
N SER A 8 -13.44 9.61 -11.15
CA SER A 8 -14.56 8.75 -11.55
C SER A 8 -14.75 7.54 -10.63
N GLU A 9 -13.68 7.07 -9.99
CA GLU A 9 -13.71 5.95 -9.05
C GLU A 9 -13.81 6.42 -7.58
N PHE A 10 -13.16 7.54 -7.25
CA PHE A 10 -13.10 8.13 -5.90
C PHE A 10 -13.53 9.60 -5.91
N PRO A 11 -14.83 9.90 -6.09
CA PRO A 11 -15.32 11.27 -6.26
C PRO A 11 -15.20 12.15 -5.00
N LEU A 12 -15.00 11.57 -3.83
CA LEU A 12 -14.91 12.28 -2.55
C LEU A 12 -13.48 12.72 -2.19
N LEU A 13 -12.48 12.40 -3.00
CA LEU A 13 -11.12 12.90 -2.77
C LEU A 13 -11.06 14.42 -2.86
N SER A 14 -10.41 15.05 -1.90
CA SER A 14 -10.16 16.49 -1.94
C SER A 14 -9.21 16.88 -3.08
N GLY A 15 -9.26 18.14 -3.50
CA GLY A 15 -8.34 18.67 -4.52
C GLY A 15 -6.87 18.52 -4.12
N GLU A 16 -6.56 18.61 -2.83
CA GLU A 16 -5.21 18.43 -2.28
C GLU A 16 -4.78 16.95 -2.37
N GLN A 17 -5.63 16.02 -1.96
CA GLN A 17 -5.36 14.57 -2.07
C GLN A 17 -5.08 14.19 -3.52
N VAL A 18 -5.91 14.66 -4.45
CA VAL A 18 -5.71 14.39 -5.88
C VAL A 18 -4.39 14.98 -6.38
N ALA A 19 -4.03 16.20 -5.96
CA ALA A 19 -2.77 16.83 -6.36
C ALA A 19 -1.54 16.07 -5.84
N LEU A 20 -1.59 15.55 -4.60
CA LEU A 20 -0.54 14.69 -4.03
C LEU A 20 -0.37 13.40 -4.83
N LEU A 21 -1.47 12.73 -5.19
CA LEU A 21 -1.43 11.50 -5.98
C LEU A 21 -0.97 11.75 -7.43
N GLU A 22 -1.33 12.87 -8.05
CA GLU A 22 -0.83 13.30 -9.37
C GLU A 22 0.69 13.51 -9.35
N ARG A 23 1.22 14.20 -8.31
CA ARG A 23 2.67 14.39 -8.14
C ARG A 23 3.39 13.06 -7.96
N HIS A 24 2.84 12.17 -7.15
CA HIS A 24 3.38 10.83 -6.98
C HIS A 24 3.42 10.07 -8.31
N PHE A 25 2.33 10.10 -9.10
CA PHE A 25 2.29 9.45 -10.40
C PHE A 25 3.35 9.99 -11.38
N ALA A 26 3.49 11.32 -11.46
CA ALA A 26 4.50 11.95 -12.30
C ALA A 26 5.92 11.53 -11.89
N LEU A 27 6.17 11.42 -10.56
CA LEU A 27 7.44 10.98 -10.03
C LEU A 27 7.71 9.50 -10.34
N VAL A 28 6.72 8.61 -10.14
CA VAL A 28 6.82 7.19 -10.52
C VAL A 28 7.16 7.05 -11.99
N SER A 29 6.46 7.77 -12.89
CA SER A 29 6.69 7.72 -14.32
C SER A 29 8.12 8.14 -14.69
N ARG A 30 8.64 9.21 -14.06
CA ARG A 30 10.01 9.69 -14.28
C ARG A 30 11.07 8.70 -13.78
N TRP A 31 10.88 8.15 -12.58
CA TRP A 31 11.84 7.21 -11.99
C TRP A 31 11.78 5.83 -12.66
N ASN A 32 10.60 5.40 -13.12
CA ASN A 32 10.45 4.10 -13.79
C ASN A 32 11.28 3.98 -15.08
N GLN A 33 11.66 5.12 -15.68
CA GLN A 33 12.61 5.15 -16.82
C GLN A 33 14.06 4.79 -16.42
N LYS A 34 14.40 4.92 -15.12
CA LYS A 34 15.76 4.72 -14.60
C LYS A 34 15.90 3.47 -13.76
N ILE A 35 14.85 3.12 -13.01
CA ILE A 35 14.80 1.93 -12.16
C ILE A 35 13.43 1.29 -12.31
N ASN A 36 13.36 -0.03 -12.33
CA ASN A 36 12.10 -0.77 -12.47
C ASN A 36 11.26 -0.67 -11.19
N LEU A 37 10.45 0.39 -11.08
CA LEU A 37 9.51 0.60 -9.98
C LEU A 37 8.23 -0.23 -10.17
N THR A 38 7.69 -0.20 -11.39
CA THR A 38 6.46 -0.92 -11.75
C THR A 38 6.53 -1.42 -13.21
N ARG A 39 5.83 -2.52 -13.48
CA ARG A 39 5.66 -3.07 -14.83
C ARG A 39 4.47 -2.46 -15.58
N ILE A 40 3.54 -1.81 -14.88
CA ILE A 40 2.37 -1.18 -15.47
C ILE A 40 2.80 0.09 -16.19
N GLN A 41 2.48 0.18 -17.48
CA GLN A 41 2.90 1.28 -18.36
C GLN A 41 1.72 2.16 -18.79
N SER A 42 0.50 1.61 -18.89
CA SER A 42 -0.66 2.41 -19.26
C SER A 42 -1.16 3.26 -18.08
N LEU A 43 -1.58 4.49 -18.38
CA LEU A 43 -2.13 5.39 -17.39
C LEU A 43 -3.39 4.79 -16.70
N GLU A 44 -4.25 4.19 -17.49
CA GLU A 44 -5.52 3.65 -17.00
C GLU A 44 -5.30 2.47 -16.04
N GLU A 45 -4.42 1.54 -16.41
CA GLU A 45 -4.03 0.44 -15.52
C GLU A 45 -3.32 0.96 -14.26
N ALA A 46 -2.43 1.96 -14.40
CA ALA A 46 -1.77 2.55 -13.25
C ALA A 46 -2.78 3.15 -12.26
N VAL A 47 -3.77 3.91 -12.76
CA VAL A 47 -4.81 4.48 -11.90
C VAL A 47 -5.62 3.38 -11.23
N ARG A 48 -6.14 2.41 -11.98
CA ARG A 48 -7.00 1.35 -11.45
C ARG A 48 -6.25 0.40 -10.53
N LEU A 49 -5.16 -0.20 -11.03
CA LEU A 49 -4.46 -1.29 -10.33
C LEU A 49 -3.46 -0.82 -9.27
N HIS A 50 -3.05 0.46 -9.27
CA HIS A 50 -2.17 0.97 -8.23
C HIS A 50 -2.93 1.90 -7.29
N TYR A 51 -3.49 3.00 -7.81
CA TYR A 51 -4.10 4.02 -6.94
C TYR A 51 -5.44 3.58 -6.39
N CYS A 52 -6.36 3.12 -7.24
CA CYS A 52 -7.70 2.72 -6.80
C CYS A 52 -7.66 1.52 -5.84
N GLU A 53 -6.88 0.47 -6.14
CA GLU A 53 -6.71 -0.65 -5.20
C GLU A 53 -6.15 -0.19 -3.84
N SER A 54 -5.17 0.72 -3.84
CA SER A 54 -4.57 1.21 -2.60
C SER A 54 -5.52 2.09 -1.79
N LEU A 55 -6.28 2.96 -2.46
CA LEU A 55 -7.32 3.78 -1.82
C LEU A 55 -8.45 2.92 -1.24
N PHE A 56 -8.86 1.88 -1.98
CA PHE A 56 -9.85 0.91 -1.52
C PHE A 56 -9.38 0.23 -0.22
N LEU A 57 -8.13 -0.24 -0.18
CA LEU A 57 -7.54 -0.76 1.06
C LEU A 57 -7.62 0.28 2.19
N GLY A 58 -7.27 1.54 1.92
CA GLY A 58 -7.32 2.62 2.90
C GLY A 58 -8.72 2.90 3.45
N GLN A 59 -9.79 2.69 2.65
CA GLN A 59 -11.19 2.83 3.09
C GLN A 59 -11.66 1.70 4.00
N VAL A 60 -11.09 0.50 3.86
CA VAL A 60 -11.45 -0.67 4.68
C VAL A 60 -10.81 -0.61 6.07
N LEU A 61 -9.73 0.16 6.23
CA LEU A 61 -9.11 0.33 7.55
C LEU A 61 -10.05 1.06 8.52
N PRO A 62 -10.06 0.69 9.82
CA PRO A 62 -10.89 1.35 10.82
C PRO A 62 -10.65 2.86 10.87
N LEU A 63 -11.67 3.62 11.26
CA LEU A 63 -11.54 5.05 11.51
C LEU A 63 -10.68 5.32 12.74
N GLY A 64 -10.02 6.47 12.77
CA GLY A 64 -9.16 6.92 13.86
C GLY A 64 -7.68 6.83 13.54
N GLN A 65 -6.87 7.31 14.47
CA GLN A 65 -5.43 7.35 14.33
C GLN A 65 -4.84 5.93 14.44
N LEU A 66 -4.17 5.49 13.38
CA LEU A 66 -3.52 4.18 13.30
C LEU A 66 -2.03 4.34 13.02
N ARG A 67 -1.24 3.41 13.53
CA ARG A 67 0.15 3.21 13.13
C ARG A 67 0.21 2.07 12.12
N ILE A 68 0.51 2.40 10.87
CA ILE A 68 0.48 1.47 9.74
C ILE A 68 1.90 1.23 9.25
N VAL A 69 2.25 -0.01 8.98
CA VAL A 69 3.48 -0.36 8.29
C VAL A 69 3.16 -0.94 6.90
N ASP A 70 3.73 -0.35 5.86
CA ASP A 70 3.69 -0.86 4.49
C ASP A 70 4.94 -1.68 4.21
N VAL A 71 4.79 -2.99 4.10
CA VAL A 71 5.88 -3.93 3.94
C VAL A 71 6.24 -4.09 2.46
N GLY A 72 7.50 -3.76 2.12
CA GLY A 72 7.98 -3.83 0.74
C GLY A 72 7.32 -2.80 -0.17
N SER A 73 7.31 -1.55 0.24
CA SER A 73 6.57 -0.46 -0.38
C SER A 73 6.86 -0.21 -1.86
N GLY A 74 8.03 -0.59 -2.35
CA GLY A 74 8.41 -0.52 -3.76
C GLY A 74 8.29 0.88 -4.36
N ALA A 75 7.29 1.07 -5.22
CA ALA A 75 6.91 2.36 -5.79
C ALA A 75 5.96 3.17 -4.88
N GLY A 76 5.84 2.81 -3.59
CA GLY A 76 4.97 3.47 -2.63
C GLY A 76 3.53 2.93 -2.59
N PHE A 77 3.30 1.72 -3.09
CA PHE A 77 1.97 1.10 -3.10
C PHE A 77 1.90 -0.11 -2.15
N PRO A 78 0.90 -0.17 -1.27
CA PRO A 78 -0.25 0.75 -1.15
C PRO A 78 0.01 1.97 -0.25
N GLY A 79 1.15 2.08 0.43
CA GLY A 79 1.38 2.98 1.55
C GLY A 79 1.17 4.47 1.24
N ILE A 80 1.65 5.00 0.09
CA ILE A 80 1.50 6.44 -0.24
C ILE A 80 0.03 6.82 -0.48
N PRO A 81 -0.76 6.11 -1.32
CA PRO A 81 -2.18 6.43 -1.45
C PRO A 81 -2.97 6.27 -0.15
N VAL A 82 -2.63 5.28 0.69
CA VAL A 82 -3.21 5.13 2.04
C VAL A 82 -2.88 6.34 2.90
N ALA A 83 -1.63 6.79 2.95
CA ALA A 83 -1.23 7.96 3.73
C ALA A 83 -1.89 9.27 3.27
N VAL A 84 -2.11 9.42 1.96
CA VAL A 84 -2.84 10.57 1.39
C VAL A 84 -4.32 10.54 1.77
N LEU A 85 -4.95 9.36 1.71
CA LEU A 85 -6.36 9.19 2.08
C LEU A 85 -6.56 9.36 3.59
N ARG A 86 -5.66 8.79 4.39
CA ARG A 86 -5.71 8.69 5.84
C ARG A 86 -4.62 9.57 6.46
N SER A 87 -4.77 10.89 6.31
CA SER A 87 -3.83 11.87 6.89
C SER A 87 -3.82 11.87 8.43
N ASP A 88 -4.82 11.25 9.05
CA ASP A 88 -4.94 10.99 10.48
C ASP A 88 -4.05 9.84 10.97
N CYS A 89 -3.55 8.97 10.07
CA CYS A 89 -2.73 7.82 10.40
C CYS A 89 -1.23 8.10 10.20
N ALA A 90 -0.37 7.47 10.99
CA ALA A 90 1.06 7.44 10.77
C ALA A 90 1.43 6.22 9.92
N VAL A 91 2.08 6.43 8.77
CA VAL A 91 2.43 5.37 7.82
C VAL A 91 3.94 5.23 7.69
N ASP A 92 4.47 4.07 8.01
CA ASP A 92 5.88 3.73 7.85
C ASP A 92 6.06 2.87 6.58
N LEU A 93 6.79 3.40 5.59
CA LEU A 93 7.14 2.69 4.36
C LEU A 93 8.45 1.94 4.55
N VAL A 94 8.43 0.62 4.35
CA VAL A 94 9.61 -0.23 4.53
C VAL A 94 10.03 -0.85 3.21
N GLU A 95 11.23 -0.50 2.76
CA GLU A 95 11.79 -0.96 1.50
C GLU A 95 13.29 -1.30 1.67
N SER A 96 13.66 -2.55 1.35
CA SER A 96 15.04 -3.00 1.50
C SER A 96 15.97 -2.56 0.37
N HIS A 97 15.41 -2.28 -0.81
CA HIS A 97 16.19 -1.84 -1.97
C HIS A 97 16.52 -0.35 -1.88
N GLN A 98 17.80 -0.01 -1.70
CA GLN A 98 18.25 1.37 -1.43
C GLN A 98 17.77 2.41 -2.44
N ARG A 99 17.84 2.09 -3.76
CA ARG A 99 17.39 3.04 -4.81
C ARG A 99 15.89 3.32 -4.72
N LYS A 100 15.07 2.31 -4.39
CA LYS A 100 13.64 2.49 -4.18
C LYS A 100 13.35 3.29 -2.91
N ALA A 101 14.12 3.08 -1.84
CA ALA A 101 14.01 3.88 -0.63
C ALA A 101 14.36 5.36 -0.85
N VAL A 102 15.35 5.66 -1.72
CA VAL A 102 15.63 7.05 -2.14
C VAL A 102 14.44 7.66 -2.88
N PHE A 103 13.86 6.92 -3.84
CA PHE A 103 12.63 7.31 -4.50
C PHE A 103 11.50 7.62 -3.51
N LEU A 104 11.26 6.72 -2.55
CA LEU A 104 10.20 6.90 -1.55
C LEU A 104 10.39 8.17 -0.71
N ARG A 105 11.63 8.48 -0.30
CA ARG A 105 11.92 9.73 0.42
C ARG A 105 11.63 10.98 -0.42
N GLU A 106 11.90 10.94 -1.72
CA GLU A 106 11.52 12.02 -2.63
C GLU A 106 10.00 12.11 -2.77
N ALA A 107 9.33 10.97 -2.94
CA ALA A 107 7.89 10.89 -3.15
C ALA A 107 7.05 11.30 -1.93
N THR A 108 7.62 11.20 -0.72
CA THR A 108 6.91 11.48 0.53
C THR A 108 7.29 12.80 1.19
N ARG A 109 8.05 13.65 0.50
CA ARG A 109 8.53 14.94 1.04
C ARG A 109 7.41 15.81 1.59
N ASP A 110 6.26 15.80 0.93
CA ASP A 110 5.08 16.61 1.28
C ASP A 110 4.03 15.83 2.10
N LEU A 111 4.41 14.67 2.67
CA LEU A 111 3.55 13.82 3.49
C LEU A 111 4.11 13.74 4.92
N PRO A 112 3.72 14.66 5.83
CA PRO A 112 4.29 14.73 7.18
C PRO A 112 3.97 13.52 8.05
N ASN A 113 2.94 12.75 7.68
CA ASN A 113 2.52 11.53 8.35
C ASN A 113 3.24 10.26 7.85
N VAL A 114 4.25 10.40 6.96
CA VAL A 114 4.98 9.27 6.39
C VAL A 114 6.45 9.26 6.80
N ARG A 115 6.95 8.08 7.16
CA ARG A 115 8.40 7.83 7.36
C ARG A 115 8.87 6.70 6.44
N VAL A 116 10.12 6.76 6.00
CA VAL A 116 10.71 5.77 5.10
C VAL A 116 11.89 5.05 5.77
N PHE A 117 11.80 3.74 5.86
CA PHE A 117 12.83 2.85 6.41
C PHE A 117 13.50 2.04 5.30
N ALA A 118 14.77 2.35 5.03
CA ALA A 118 15.59 1.66 4.03
C ALA A 118 16.23 0.40 4.66
N LYS A 119 15.41 -0.59 5.02
CA LYS A 119 15.85 -1.83 5.69
C LYS A 119 14.88 -2.99 5.45
N ARG A 120 15.24 -4.20 5.84
CA ARG A 120 14.34 -5.35 5.80
C ARG A 120 13.27 -5.21 6.89
N ALA A 121 12.02 -5.56 6.59
CA ALA A 121 10.91 -5.48 7.52
C ALA A 121 11.14 -6.33 8.80
N ALA A 122 11.77 -7.49 8.66
CA ALA A 122 12.12 -8.36 9.78
C ALA A 122 13.06 -7.73 10.83
N SER A 123 13.68 -6.57 10.52
CA SER A 123 14.51 -5.83 11.47
C SER A 123 13.77 -4.72 12.22
N LEU A 124 12.45 -4.61 12.01
CA LEU A 124 11.59 -3.68 12.74
C LEU A 124 11.15 -4.30 14.08
N ALA A 125 10.95 -3.44 15.09
CA ALA A 125 10.23 -3.84 16.28
C ALA A 125 8.72 -3.86 16.02
N SER A 126 8.00 -4.82 16.58
CA SER A 126 6.54 -4.86 16.54
C SER A 126 5.96 -3.69 17.34
N SER A 127 5.26 -2.78 16.67
CA SER A 127 4.67 -1.60 17.32
C SER A 127 3.61 -0.90 16.46
N TYR A 128 3.02 -1.65 15.52
CA TYR A 128 2.02 -1.14 14.60
C TYR A 128 0.63 -1.71 14.94
N ASP A 129 -0.41 -1.01 14.47
CA ASP A 129 -1.79 -1.48 14.58
C ASP A 129 -2.16 -2.33 13.37
N TRP A 130 -1.60 -1.98 12.19
CA TRP A 130 -1.84 -2.64 10.91
C TRP A 130 -0.57 -2.85 10.11
N MET A 131 -0.44 -4.05 9.52
CA MET A 131 0.46 -4.31 8.40
C MET A 131 -0.33 -4.24 7.10
N ILE A 132 0.19 -3.48 6.14
CA ILE A 132 -0.34 -3.50 4.77
C ILE A 132 0.77 -3.95 3.81
N ALA A 133 0.38 -4.61 2.74
CA ALA A 133 1.33 -4.99 1.70
C ALA A 133 0.63 -5.22 0.36
N ARG A 134 1.42 -5.15 -0.71
CA ARG A 134 1.00 -5.49 -2.06
C ARG A 134 2.10 -6.24 -2.80
N ALA A 135 1.69 -7.27 -3.58
CA ALA A 135 2.62 -8.06 -4.39
C ALA A 135 3.74 -8.79 -3.62
N ILE A 136 3.53 -9.02 -2.33
CA ILE A 136 4.33 -9.91 -1.48
C ILE A 136 3.47 -11.11 -1.14
N ARG A 137 4.08 -12.29 -1.01
CA ARG A 137 3.34 -13.48 -0.60
C ARG A 137 2.72 -13.25 0.80
N PRO A 138 1.42 -13.49 0.97
CA PRO A 138 0.76 -13.26 2.26
C PRO A 138 1.45 -13.95 3.43
N ALA A 139 1.89 -15.21 3.28
CA ALA A 139 2.59 -15.94 4.32
C ALA A 139 3.89 -15.24 4.80
N ASP A 140 4.63 -14.61 3.88
CA ASP A 140 5.85 -13.88 4.23
C ASP A 140 5.54 -12.61 5.04
N VAL A 141 4.43 -11.92 4.75
CA VAL A 141 3.99 -10.74 5.52
C VAL A 141 3.50 -11.17 6.91
N LEU A 142 2.66 -12.20 6.97
CA LEU A 142 2.12 -12.71 8.23
C LEU A 142 3.21 -13.18 9.20
N SER A 143 4.28 -13.80 8.68
CA SER A 143 5.40 -14.27 9.49
C SER A 143 6.19 -13.15 10.19
N LEU A 144 6.06 -11.91 9.74
CA LEU A 144 6.73 -10.75 10.36
C LEU A 144 6.11 -10.36 11.70
N ALA A 145 4.82 -10.61 11.90
CA ALA A 145 4.07 -10.32 13.12
C ALA A 145 4.29 -8.90 13.70
N LEU A 146 4.45 -7.88 12.82
CA LEU A 146 4.72 -6.50 13.23
C LEU A 146 3.48 -5.79 13.78
N ALA A 147 2.28 -6.30 13.50
CA ALA A 147 1.01 -5.78 13.96
C ALA A 147 0.02 -6.92 14.19
N PRO A 148 -1.02 -6.72 15.03
CA PRO A 148 -2.09 -7.70 15.22
C PRO A 148 -3.02 -7.83 14.02
N ASN A 149 -3.10 -6.81 13.16
CA ASN A 149 -4.03 -6.78 12.02
C ASN A 149 -3.27 -6.64 10.70
N VAL A 150 -3.87 -7.16 9.63
CA VAL A 150 -3.30 -7.15 8.29
C VAL A 150 -4.34 -6.81 7.23
N ALA A 151 -3.92 -6.06 6.20
CA ALA A 151 -4.68 -5.82 4.98
C ALA A 151 -3.76 -5.99 3.76
N LEU A 152 -4.02 -7.02 2.93
CA LEU A 152 -3.13 -7.44 1.85
C LEU A 152 -3.83 -7.38 0.49
N LEU A 153 -3.26 -6.64 -0.45
CA LEU A 153 -3.65 -6.68 -1.86
C LEU A 153 -2.88 -7.80 -2.57
N THR A 154 -3.60 -8.86 -2.93
CA THR A 154 -3.00 -10.09 -3.49
C THR A 154 -3.86 -10.69 -4.61
N SER A 155 -3.45 -11.84 -5.16
CA SER A 155 -4.28 -12.60 -6.09
C SER A 155 -5.22 -13.55 -5.34
N ALA A 156 -6.37 -13.87 -5.95
CA ALA A 156 -7.30 -14.87 -5.41
C ALA A 156 -6.63 -16.22 -5.15
N GLN A 157 -5.71 -16.63 -6.04
CA GLN A 157 -4.93 -17.87 -5.87
C GLN A 157 -4.03 -17.84 -4.62
N GLN A 158 -3.38 -16.72 -4.32
CA GLN A 158 -2.56 -16.61 -3.10
C GLN A 158 -3.43 -16.53 -1.85
N ALA A 159 -4.58 -15.87 -1.94
CA ALA A 159 -5.52 -15.75 -0.84
C ALA A 159 -6.16 -17.11 -0.48
N SER A 160 -6.43 -17.97 -1.46
CA SER A 160 -7.02 -19.30 -1.21
C SER A 160 -6.12 -20.25 -0.41
N ASN A 161 -4.83 -19.96 -0.33
CA ASN A 161 -3.87 -20.74 0.47
C ASN A 161 -3.77 -20.26 1.93
N LEU A 162 -4.48 -19.18 2.29
CA LEU A 162 -4.46 -18.67 3.65
C LEU A 162 -5.43 -19.46 4.53
N VAL A 163 -4.96 -19.85 5.70
CA VAL A 163 -5.76 -20.50 6.74
C VAL A 163 -5.84 -19.53 7.92
N GLY A 164 -7.05 -19.15 8.30
CA GLY A 164 -7.28 -18.23 9.40
C GLY A 164 -8.57 -17.42 9.25
N PRO A 165 -8.90 -16.56 10.20
CA PRO A 165 -10.12 -15.75 10.21
C PRO A 165 -9.96 -14.51 9.31
N TYR A 166 -9.72 -14.75 8.02
CA TYR A 166 -9.56 -13.67 7.03
C TYR A 166 -10.87 -13.41 6.30
N GLN A 167 -11.21 -12.14 6.16
CA GLN A 167 -12.19 -11.67 5.20
C GLN A 167 -11.50 -11.45 3.86
N ILE A 168 -12.06 -12.01 2.79
CA ILE A 168 -11.52 -11.87 1.43
C ILE A 168 -12.56 -11.13 0.60
N GLU A 169 -12.20 -9.94 0.17
CA GLU A 169 -13.07 -9.07 -0.62
C GLU A 169 -12.51 -8.92 -2.03
N LYS A 170 -13.37 -9.06 -3.04
CA LYS A 170 -12.97 -8.84 -4.44
C LYS A 170 -12.74 -7.35 -4.67
N VAL A 171 -11.58 -7.01 -5.20
CA VAL A 171 -11.27 -5.64 -5.61
C VAL A 171 -12.01 -5.32 -6.92
N PRO A 172 -12.67 -4.15 -7.07
CA PRO A 172 -13.44 -3.81 -8.27
C PRO A 172 -12.63 -3.80 -9.57
N TRP A 173 -11.31 -3.60 -9.47
CA TRP A 173 -10.39 -3.51 -10.60
C TRP A 173 -9.50 -4.76 -10.67
N GLY A 174 -9.50 -5.44 -11.80
CA GLY A 174 -8.72 -6.66 -12.04
C GLY A 174 -9.42 -7.95 -11.58
N GLU A 175 -9.58 -8.87 -12.54
CA GLU A 175 -10.44 -10.06 -12.39
C GLU A 175 -10.02 -11.03 -11.26
N GLN A 176 -8.72 -11.08 -10.95
CA GLN A 176 -8.17 -12.02 -9.95
C GLN A 176 -7.55 -11.31 -8.74
N ARG A 177 -7.95 -10.06 -8.51
CA ARG A 177 -7.41 -9.25 -7.41
C ARG A 177 -8.36 -9.26 -6.23
N VAL A 178 -7.79 -9.47 -5.04
CA VAL A 178 -8.55 -9.48 -3.78
C VAL A 178 -7.80 -8.69 -2.70
N LEU A 179 -8.58 -8.15 -1.78
CA LEU A 179 -8.12 -7.62 -0.51
C LEU A 179 -8.39 -8.65 0.57
N VAL A 180 -7.36 -9.04 1.28
CA VAL A 180 -7.43 -9.93 2.45
C VAL A 180 -7.29 -9.07 3.69
N VAL A 181 -8.27 -9.15 4.60
CA VAL A 181 -8.28 -8.40 5.86
C VAL A 181 -8.50 -9.37 7.01
N GLY A 182 -7.74 -9.22 8.09
CA GLY A 182 -7.92 -10.08 9.26
C GLY A 182 -6.85 -9.89 10.32
N GLU A 183 -6.90 -10.75 11.32
CA GLU A 183 -5.92 -10.77 12.39
C GLU A 183 -4.73 -11.67 12.03
N VAL A 184 -3.55 -11.26 12.44
CA VAL A 184 -2.34 -12.08 12.35
C VAL A 184 -2.44 -13.18 13.41
N PRO A 185 -2.34 -14.47 13.03
CA PRO A 185 -2.36 -15.55 14.01
C PRO A 185 -1.25 -15.34 15.03
N ARG A 186 -1.61 -15.29 16.30
CA ARG A 186 -0.60 -15.33 17.37
C ARG A 186 0.03 -16.70 17.31
N GLY A 187 1.34 -16.77 17.05
CA GLY A 187 2.07 -18.02 17.08
C GLY A 187 1.79 -18.70 18.43
N THR A 188 1.35 -19.94 18.39
CA THR A 188 1.45 -20.82 19.55
C THR A 188 2.94 -20.96 19.83
N CYS A 189 3.39 -20.30 20.90
CA CYS A 189 4.72 -20.55 21.49
C CYS A 189 4.87 -22.00 21.90
#